data_5305a9d91a8affaeb0e2bd9197fa0604
#
_entry.id   5305a9d91a8affaeb0e2bd9197fa0604
#
_cell.length_a   1.000
_cell.length_b   1.000
_cell.length_c   1.000
_cell.angle_alpha   90.00
_cell.angle_beta   90.00
_cell.angle_gamma   90.00
#
_symmetry.space_group_name_H-M   'P 1'
#
loop_
_entity.id
_entity.type
_entity.pdbx_description
1 polymer ?
#
loop_
_entity_poly.entity_id
_entity_poly.type
_entity_poly.pdbx_seq_one_letter_code
_entity_poly.pdbx_strand_id
1 'polypeptide(L)'
;MDIVITYVNGLDPVWQAEYAKHTNTPILEKRFRDWGTLKYLFRGIEKNMPFIRKVHLVVSGESQVPEWLNRNEVNVVLHKDIIPGQLLPTFNCNPIEMHLHNIEDLDEEYLYFNDDIFPLKECKPTDFFREGRGVLGMSYHLFWFDMFKKICRNSDNTARRALGLKPRMLFLRPQHVCTPMLKSEIKALYAQIGDEIVGSMTTTRSAKNLNQYLYLDYMYLKGKILNERLSKKHFSVGVVSTSKLRSFIEQPTHKLVCVNDVQLSEERYEELRSVLLDSFERALPNKSKYETNLL
;
A
#
# COMPACT_ATOMS: atom_id res chain seq x y z
N MET A 1 4.62 -5.92 -15.97
CA MET A 1 4.28 -5.10 -14.79
C MET A 1 3.40 -5.90 -13.85
N ASP A 2 3.75 -5.93 -12.57
CA ASP A 2 3.01 -6.63 -11.54
C ASP A 2 2.34 -5.65 -10.56
N ILE A 3 1.41 -6.17 -9.76
CA ILE A 3 0.86 -5.47 -8.60
C ILE A 3 1.23 -6.23 -7.32
N VAL A 4 1.66 -5.51 -6.30
CA VAL A 4 1.83 -6.02 -4.94
C VAL A 4 0.82 -5.31 -4.05
N ILE A 5 0.00 -6.09 -3.34
CA ILE A 5 -1.00 -5.60 -2.38
C ILE A 5 -0.60 -6.10 -0.99
N THR A 6 -0.50 -5.22 -0.01
CA THR A 6 -0.39 -5.63 1.40
C THR A 6 -1.76 -5.59 2.05
N TYR A 7 -2.09 -6.63 2.82
CA TYR A 7 -3.40 -6.76 3.45
C TYR A 7 -3.30 -7.29 4.87
N VAL A 8 -4.20 -6.82 5.71
CA VAL A 8 -4.41 -7.32 7.07
C VAL A 8 -5.89 -7.28 7.43
N ASN A 9 -6.39 -8.38 7.99
CA ASN A 9 -7.67 -8.45 8.67
C ASN A 9 -7.43 -8.42 10.18
N GLY A 10 -7.64 -7.28 10.81
CA GLY A 10 -7.46 -7.13 12.27
C GLY A 10 -8.52 -7.85 13.11
N LEU A 11 -9.56 -8.43 12.49
CA LEU A 11 -10.56 -9.26 13.18
C LEU A 11 -10.17 -10.76 13.19
N ASP A 12 -9.11 -11.15 12.51
CA ASP A 12 -8.61 -12.54 12.55
C ASP A 12 -8.12 -12.90 13.96
N PRO A 13 -8.73 -13.90 14.63
CA PRO A 13 -8.36 -14.26 15.99
C PRO A 13 -6.92 -14.77 16.13
N VAL A 14 -6.36 -15.40 15.09
CA VAL A 14 -4.96 -15.85 15.09
C VAL A 14 -4.02 -14.64 15.10
N TRP A 15 -4.29 -13.67 14.24
CA TRP A 15 -3.53 -12.42 14.19
C TRP A 15 -3.67 -11.61 15.49
N GLN A 16 -4.88 -11.53 16.07
CA GLN A 16 -5.11 -10.83 17.33
C GLN A 16 -4.34 -11.46 18.50
N ALA A 17 -4.34 -12.79 18.58
CA ALA A 17 -3.59 -13.52 19.62
C ALA A 17 -2.08 -13.27 19.48
N GLU A 18 -1.56 -13.25 18.25
CA GLU A 18 -0.15 -12.95 17.98
C GLU A 18 0.19 -11.50 18.29
N TYR A 19 -0.68 -10.55 17.93
CA TYR A 19 -0.52 -9.14 18.28
C TYR A 19 -0.45 -8.95 19.80
N ALA A 20 -1.38 -9.53 20.57
CA ALA A 20 -1.42 -9.43 22.01
C ALA A 20 -0.19 -10.05 22.70
N LYS A 21 0.37 -11.13 22.13
CA LYS A 21 1.58 -11.78 22.63
C LYS A 21 2.84 -10.92 22.46
N HIS A 22 2.91 -10.13 21.39
CA HIS A 22 4.13 -9.39 21.02
C HIS A 22 4.04 -7.88 21.24
N THR A 23 2.89 -7.36 21.64
CA THR A 23 2.72 -5.93 21.89
C THR A 23 1.92 -5.70 23.18
N ASN A 24 2.26 -4.63 23.90
CA ASN A 24 1.50 -4.18 25.08
C ASN A 24 0.57 -2.99 24.74
N THR A 25 0.33 -2.74 23.46
CA THR A 25 -0.48 -1.61 23.00
C THR A 25 -1.83 -2.08 22.50
N PRO A 26 -2.93 -1.36 22.77
CA PRO A 26 -4.22 -1.68 22.19
C PRO A 26 -4.19 -1.69 20.67
N ILE A 27 -4.99 -2.57 20.08
CA ILE A 27 -5.19 -2.58 18.62
C ILE A 27 -5.81 -1.25 18.20
N LEU A 28 -5.16 -0.53 17.31
CA LEU A 28 -5.71 0.70 16.72
C LEU A 28 -6.62 0.30 15.56
N GLU A 29 -7.91 0.17 15.80
CA GLU A 29 -8.92 -0.29 14.84
C GLU A 29 -8.77 0.33 13.45
N LYS A 30 -8.68 1.66 13.37
CA LYS A 30 -8.49 2.39 12.11
C LYS A 30 -7.26 1.98 11.27
N ARG A 31 -6.37 1.15 11.81
CA ARG A 31 -5.18 0.68 11.09
C ARG A 31 -5.31 -0.74 10.59
N PHE A 32 -6.19 -1.51 11.21
CA PHE A 32 -6.29 -2.96 10.99
C PHE A 32 -7.72 -3.41 10.68
N ARG A 33 -8.65 -2.47 10.62
CA ARG A 33 -10.06 -2.73 10.34
C ARG A 33 -10.22 -3.21 8.90
N ASP A 34 -10.91 -4.32 8.73
CA ASP A 34 -11.29 -4.82 7.41
C ASP A 34 -12.67 -4.28 7.01
N TRP A 35 -12.70 -3.50 5.93
CA TRP A 35 -13.95 -2.98 5.35
C TRP A 35 -14.68 -4.01 4.48
N GLY A 36 -14.08 -5.17 4.21
CA GLY A 36 -14.61 -6.18 3.27
C GLY A 36 -14.52 -5.75 1.80
N THR A 37 -13.69 -4.74 1.52
CA THR A 37 -13.59 -4.12 0.19
C THR A 37 -12.50 -4.71 -0.68
N LEU A 38 -11.63 -5.57 -0.15
CA LEU A 38 -10.47 -6.12 -0.88
C LEU A 38 -10.88 -6.80 -2.20
N LYS A 39 -11.98 -7.55 -2.25
CA LYS A 39 -12.45 -8.19 -3.49
C LYS A 39 -12.73 -7.17 -4.62
N TYR A 40 -13.18 -5.97 -4.28
CA TYR A 40 -13.43 -4.92 -5.26
C TYR A 40 -12.15 -4.27 -5.78
N LEU A 41 -11.08 -4.27 -4.99
CA LEU A 41 -9.76 -3.92 -5.50
C LEU A 41 -9.34 -4.88 -6.62
N PHE A 42 -9.48 -6.19 -6.41
CA PHE A 42 -9.20 -7.20 -7.43
C PHE A 42 -10.11 -7.09 -8.67
N ARG A 43 -11.41 -6.86 -8.48
CA ARG A 43 -12.35 -6.58 -9.60
C ARG A 43 -11.95 -5.34 -10.38
N GLY A 44 -11.55 -4.28 -9.67
CA GLY A 44 -11.05 -3.04 -10.28
C GLY A 44 -9.77 -3.24 -11.07
N ILE A 45 -8.84 -4.03 -10.56
CA ILE A 45 -7.58 -4.39 -11.26
C ILE A 45 -7.91 -5.13 -12.56
N GLU A 46 -8.71 -6.19 -12.51
CA GLU A 46 -9.07 -6.95 -13.71
C GLU A 46 -9.76 -6.08 -14.77
N LYS A 47 -10.74 -5.29 -14.35
CA LYS A 47 -11.56 -4.47 -15.26
C LYS A 47 -10.77 -3.29 -15.85
N ASN A 48 -9.99 -2.60 -15.03
CA ASN A 48 -9.43 -1.29 -15.38
C ASN A 48 -7.91 -1.29 -15.61
N MET A 49 -7.23 -2.42 -15.34
CA MET A 49 -5.77 -2.58 -15.51
C MET A 49 -5.44 -3.93 -16.19
N PRO A 50 -6.02 -4.23 -17.37
CA PRO A 50 -5.86 -5.55 -18.03
C PRO A 50 -4.43 -5.86 -18.47
N PHE A 51 -3.52 -4.90 -18.42
CA PHE A 51 -2.11 -5.05 -18.74
C PHE A 51 -1.27 -5.65 -17.58
N ILE A 52 -1.86 -5.87 -16.42
CA ILE A 52 -1.16 -6.46 -15.27
C ILE A 52 -0.87 -7.94 -15.53
N ARG A 53 0.39 -8.33 -15.38
CA ARG A 53 0.87 -9.70 -15.56
C ARG A 53 0.47 -10.60 -14.39
N LYS A 54 0.77 -10.16 -13.16
CA LYS A 54 0.57 -10.94 -11.93
C LYS A 54 0.19 -10.01 -10.76
N VAL A 55 -0.65 -10.54 -9.87
CA VAL A 55 -0.97 -9.88 -8.60
C VAL A 55 -0.40 -10.72 -7.45
N HIS A 56 0.33 -10.06 -6.56
CA HIS A 56 0.90 -10.63 -5.34
C HIS A 56 0.15 -10.07 -4.15
N LEU A 57 -0.41 -10.94 -3.31
CA LEU A 57 -1.06 -10.57 -2.04
C LEU A 57 -0.12 -10.92 -0.89
N VAL A 58 0.35 -9.89 -0.18
CA VAL A 58 1.28 -10.04 0.95
C VAL A 58 0.52 -9.99 2.25
N VAL A 59 0.62 -11.06 3.05
CA VAL A 59 -0.10 -11.26 4.32
C VAL A 59 0.81 -11.81 5.41
N SER A 60 0.43 -11.65 6.67
CA SER A 60 1.24 -12.12 7.81
C SER A 60 1.29 -13.64 7.93
N GLY A 61 0.23 -14.34 7.54
CA GLY A 61 0.10 -15.80 7.63
C GLY A 61 -1.11 -16.31 6.87
N GLU A 62 -1.27 -17.64 6.83
CA GLU A 62 -2.34 -18.32 6.08
C GLU A 62 -3.75 -17.92 6.54
N SER A 63 -3.96 -17.64 7.82
CA SER A 63 -5.25 -17.19 8.37
C SER A 63 -5.73 -15.84 7.81
N GLN A 64 -4.80 -15.06 7.25
CA GLN A 64 -5.09 -13.77 6.65
C GLN A 64 -5.50 -13.85 5.18
N VAL A 65 -5.39 -15.03 4.55
CA VAL A 65 -5.77 -15.21 3.15
C VAL A 65 -7.29 -15.32 3.05
N PRO A 66 -7.97 -14.43 2.30
CA PRO A 66 -9.42 -14.52 2.17
C PRO A 66 -9.88 -15.83 1.52
N GLU A 67 -10.92 -16.46 2.06
CA GLU A 67 -11.46 -17.72 1.55
C GLU A 67 -11.92 -17.65 0.08
N TRP A 68 -12.40 -16.47 -0.33
CA TRP A 68 -12.85 -16.23 -1.70
C TRP A 68 -11.71 -16.07 -2.70
N LEU A 69 -10.45 -16.00 -2.27
CA LEU A 69 -9.31 -15.73 -3.15
C LEU A 69 -8.96 -16.95 -4.01
N ASN A 70 -8.86 -16.75 -5.33
CA ASN A 70 -8.38 -17.78 -6.25
C ASN A 70 -6.85 -17.83 -6.26
N ARG A 71 -6.28 -18.77 -5.54
CA ARG A 71 -4.82 -18.95 -5.41
C ARG A 71 -4.11 -19.38 -6.71
N ASN A 72 -4.84 -19.79 -7.73
CA ASN A 72 -4.25 -20.09 -9.04
C ASN A 72 -3.96 -18.80 -9.83
N GLU A 73 -4.67 -17.71 -9.54
CA GLU A 73 -4.54 -16.43 -10.22
C GLU A 73 -3.79 -15.37 -9.40
N VAL A 74 -3.66 -15.58 -8.08
CA VAL A 74 -3.00 -14.65 -7.15
C VAL A 74 -1.83 -15.35 -6.46
N ASN A 75 -0.65 -14.74 -6.53
CA ASN A 75 0.50 -15.21 -5.77
C ASN A 75 0.39 -14.74 -4.31
N VAL A 76 0.09 -15.66 -3.40
CA VAL A 76 0.08 -15.37 -1.96
C VAL A 76 1.51 -15.42 -1.43
N VAL A 77 1.93 -14.34 -0.78
CA VAL A 77 3.27 -14.17 -0.21
C VAL A 77 3.14 -13.95 1.29
N LEU A 78 3.77 -14.80 2.08
CA LEU A 78 3.76 -14.64 3.53
C LEU A 78 4.90 -13.71 3.99
N HIS A 79 4.72 -12.98 5.06
CA HIS A 79 5.77 -12.11 5.61
C HIS A 79 7.10 -12.86 5.81
N LYS A 80 7.04 -14.11 6.28
CA LYS A 80 8.23 -14.96 6.50
C LYS A 80 9.03 -15.26 5.24
N ASP A 81 8.41 -15.17 4.06
CA ASP A 81 9.05 -15.50 2.77
C ASP A 81 9.92 -14.35 2.26
N ILE A 82 9.64 -13.11 2.73
CA ILE A 82 10.31 -11.91 2.22
C ILE A 82 11.01 -11.07 3.28
N ILE A 83 10.61 -11.18 4.56
CA ILE A 83 11.11 -10.35 5.66
C ILE A 83 12.12 -11.13 6.50
N PRO A 84 13.29 -10.57 6.84
CA PRO A 84 14.25 -11.22 7.74
C PRO A 84 13.62 -11.63 9.07
N GLY A 85 13.89 -12.89 9.52
CA GLY A 85 13.25 -13.46 10.70
C GLY A 85 13.37 -12.62 11.98
N GLN A 86 14.44 -11.86 12.12
CA GLN A 86 14.65 -10.96 13.27
C GLN A 86 13.66 -9.79 13.34
N LEU A 87 12.95 -9.50 12.25
CA LEU A 87 11.90 -8.46 12.19
C LEU A 87 10.49 -9.03 12.34
N LEU A 88 10.36 -10.35 12.52
CA LEU A 88 9.09 -11.04 12.64
C LEU A 88 8.79 -11.46 14.09
N PRO A 89 7.52 -11.47 14.51
CA PRO A 89 6.38 -10.96 13.75
C PRO A 89 6.38 -9.44 13.70
N THR A 90 5.76 -8.87 12.67
CA THR A 90 5.58 -7.42 12.55
C THR A 90 4.12 -7.02 12.40
N PHE A 91 3.73 -5.98 13.13
CA PHE A 91 2.43 -5.30 13.08
C PHE A 91 2.59 -3.86 12.55
N ASN A 92 3.58 -3.68 11.70
CA ASN A 92 4.02 -2.42 11.16
C ASN A 92 4.19 -2.57 9.64
N CYS A 93 3.53 -1.75 8.86
CA CYS A 93 3.65 -1.81 7.40
C CYS A 93 5.08 -1.52 6.90
N ASN A 94 5.87 -0.77 7.67
CA ASN A 94 7.19 -0.32 7.21
C ASN A 94 8.16 -1.49 6.95
N PRO A 95 8.36 -2.49 7.85
CA PRO A 95 9.15 -3.67 7.50
C PRO A 95 8.64 -4.43 6.28
N ILE A 96 7.32 -4.50 6.09
CA ILE A 96 6.72 -5.17 4.94
C ILE A 96 7.09 -4.42 3.65
N GLU A 97 6.79 -3.11 3.60
CA GLU A 97 7.07 -2.23 2.47
C GLU A 97 8.55 -2.27 2.03
N MET A 98 9.46 -2.33 3.02
CA MET A 98 10.89 -2.32 2.75
C MET A 98 11.43 -3.64 2.15
N HIS A 99 10.67 -4.74 2.23
CA HIS A 99 11.12 -6.06 1.78
C HIS A 99 10.32 -6.64 0.60
N LEU A 100 9.40 -5.89 0.00
CA LEU A 100 8.60 -6.33 -1.14
C LEU A 100 9.46 -6.76 -2.35
N HIS A 101 10.64 -6.18 -2.51
CA HIS A 101 11.58 -6.52 -3.58
C HIS A 101 12.14 -7.95 -3.50
N ASN A 102 11.94 -8.64 -2.36
CA ASN A 102 12.32 -10.04 -2.16
C ASN A 102 11.27 -11.02 -2.68
N ILE A 103 10.10 -10.56 -3.12
CA ILE A 103 9.09 -11.44 -3.72
C ILE A 103 9.72 -12.14 -4.93
N GLU A 104 9.66 -13.49 -4.91
CA GLU A 104 10.08 -14.32 -6.02
C GLU A 104 9.22 -14.02 -7.25
N ASP A 105 9.81 -14.08 -8.46
CA ASP A 105 9.10 -13.79 -9.73
C ASP A 105 8.40 -12.41 -9.79
N LEU A 106 8.77 -11.45 -8.95
CA LEU A 106 8.30 -10.07 -9.07
C LEU A 106 8.95 -9.40 -10.30
N ASP A 107 8.14 -8.76 -11.12
CA ASP A 107 8.59 -8.01 -12.30
C ASP A 107 9.49 -6.81 -11.93
N GLU A 108 10.31 -6.36 -12.88
CA GLU A 108 11.15 -5.16 -12.72
C GLU A 108 10.30 -3.93 -12.42
N GLU A 109 9.26 -3.70 -13.22
CA GLU A 109 8.27 -2.65 -13.01
C GLU A 109 7.08 -3.22 -12.24
N TYR A 110 6.84 -2.73 -11.02
CA TYR A 110 5.67 -3.12 -10.25
C TYR A 110 5.00 -1.93 -9.56
N LEU A 111 3.72 -2.08 -9.29
CA LEU A 111 2.92 -1.12 -8.54
C LEU A 111 2.65 -1.67 -7.14
N TYR A 112 3.01 -0.90 -6.13
CA TYR A 112 2.62 -1.22 -4.76
C TYR A 112 1.30 -0.53 -4.42
N PHE A 113 0.33 -1.32 -3.98
CA PHE A 113 -1.00 -0.88 -3.56
C PHE A 113 -1.20 -1.13 -2.07
N ASN A 114 -1.77 -0.15 -1.38
CA ASN A 114 -2.48 -0.42 -0.14
C ASN A 114 -3.88 -0.94 -0.49
N ASP A 115 -4.51 -1.65 0.45
CA ASP A 115 -5.85 -2.24 0.31
C ASP A 115 -7.00 -1.20 0.26
N ASP A 116 -6.68 0.08 0.46
CA ASP A 116 -7.61 1.23 0.42
C ASP A 116 -7.60 2.00 -0.92
N ILE A 117 -6.87 1.52 -1.94
CA ILE A 117 -6.71 2.21 -3.23
C ILE A 117 -7.33 1.38 -4.36
N PHE A 118 -8.35 1.93 -5.02
CA PHE A 118 -9.18 1.22 -6.00
C PHE A 118 -9.05 1.83 -7.40
N PRO A 119 -8.68 1.05 -8.44
CA PRO A 119 -8.77 1.48 -9.83
C PRO A 119 -10.23 1.39 -10.30
N LEU A 120 -10.90 2.52 -10.47
CA LEU A 120 -12.32 2.60 -10.84
C LEU A 120 -12.58 3.09 -12.26
N LYS A 121 -11.54 3.51 -12.99
CA LYS A 121 -11.59 3.84 -14.42
C LYS A 121 -10.37 3.24 -15.12
N GLU A 122 -10.53 3.04 -16.42
CA GLU A 122 -9.47 2.50 -17.27
C GLU A 122 -8.13 3.23 -17.07
N CYS A 123 -7.10 2.45 -16.77
CA CYS A 123 -5.71 2.87 -16.66
C CYS A 123 -4.93 2.34 -17.88
N LYS A 124 -3.81 3.00 -18.15
CA LYS A 124 -2.84 2.56 -19.17
C LYS A 124 -1.47 2.33 -18.52
N PRO A 125 -0.63 1.45 -19.04
CA PRO A 125 0.73 1.28 -18.51
C PRO A 125 1.49 2.60 -18.40
N THR A 126 1.30 3.50 -19.38
CA THR A 126 1.92 4.82 -19.44
C THR A 126 1.43 5.81 -18.37
N ASP A 127 0.35 5.50 -17.66
CA ASP A 127 -0.04 6.29 -16.49
C ASP A 127 0.96 6.09 -15.32
N PHE A 128 1.64 4.92 -15.26
CA PHE A 128 2.49 4.52 -14.14
C PHE A 128 3.97 4.44 -14.49
N PHE A 129 4.31 4.06 -15.73
CA PHE A 129 5.69 3.99 -16.18
C PHE A 129 5.82 4.52 -17.60
N ARG A 130 6.88 5.28 -17.85
CA ARG A 130 7.26 5.79 -19.17
C ARG A 130 8.78 5.77 -19.32
N GLU A 131 9.26 5.13 -20.36
CA GLU A 131 10.70 5.03 -20.71
C GLU A 131 11.55 4.50 -19.51
N GLY A 132 11.06 3.45 -18.82
CA GLY A 132 11.75 2.85 -17.67
C GLY A 132 11.79 3.75 -16.42
N ARG A 133 10.90 4.75 -16.35
CA ARG A 133 10.76 5.66 -15.21
C ARG A 133 9.35 5.59 -14.65
N GLY A 134 9.24 5.54 -13.32
CA GLY A 134 7.96 5.62 -12.63
C GLY A 134 7.32 7.02 -12.78
N VAL A 135 6.00 7.09 -12.85
CA VAL A 135 5.23 8.35 -12.86
C VAL A 135 4.59 8.54 -11.50
N LEU A 136 4.97 9.59 -10.77
CA LEU A 136 4.42 9.86 -9.44
C LEU A 136 4.56 11.34 -9.09
N GLY A 137 3.52 11.93 -8.49
CA GLY A 137 3.59 13.29 -7.96
C GLY A 137 4.52 13.36 -6.74
N MET A 138 5.57 14.17 -6.83
CA MET A 138 6.51 14.43 -5.74
C MET A 138 6.35 15.88 -5.30
N SER A 139 6.31 16.13 -3.99
CA SER A 139 6.20 17.47 -3.41
C SER A 139 7.20 17.67 -2.29
N TYR A 140 7.53 18.95 -2.00
CA TYR A 140 8.42 19.30 -0.90
C TYR A 140 7.61 19.79 0.31
N HIS A 141 7.99 19.34 1.50
CA HIS A 141 7.39 19.71 2.78
C HIS A 141 8.45 20.25 3.75
N LEU A 142 8.07 21.21 4.59
CA LEU A 142 8.96 21.82 5.57
C LEU A 142 8.74 21.31 6.99
N PHE A 143 7.49 21.01 7.37
CA PHE A 143 7.13 20.71 8.76
C PHE A 143 6.88 19.21 8.97
N TRP A 144 7.42 18.64 10.07
CA TRP A 144 7.37 17.21 10.42
C TRP A 144 6.90 16.96 11.87
N PHE A 145 5.80 17.59 12.27
CA PHE A 145 5.31 17.51 13.66
C PHE A 145 4.68 16.15 14.00
N ASP A 146 4.08 15.46 13.04
CA ASP A 146 3.50 14.14 13.22
C ASP A 146 4.47 13.01 12.90
N MET A 147 4.15 11.79 13.42
CA MET A 147 4.98 10.59 13.22
C MET A 147 5.20 10.29 11.73
N PHE A 148 4.17 10.39 10.91
CA PHE A 148 4.27 10.05 9.50
C PHE A 148 5.25 10.98 8.76
N LYS A 149 5.17 12.27 9.00
CA LYS A 149 6.10 13.24 8.37
C LYS A 149 7.53 13.08 8.88
N LYS A 150 7.72 12.64 10.15
CA LYS A 150 9.06 12.28 10.64
C LYS A 150 9.62 11.10 9.87
N ILE A 151 8.83 10.08 9.60
CA ILE A 151 9.22 8.93 8.78
C ILE A 151 9.57 9.38 7.35
N CYS A 152 8.75 10.23 6.72
CA CYS A 152 9.04 10.78 5.39
C CYS A 152 10.38 11.54 5.38
N ARG A 153 10.62 12.39 6.37
CA ARG A 153 11.87 13.14 6.47
C ARG A 153 13.08 12.23 6.68
N ASN A 154 12.95 11.19 7.51
CA ASN A 154 14.02 10.21 7.70
C ASN A 154 14.33 9.52 6.36
N SER A 155 13.30 9.12 5.63
CA SER A 155 13.43 8.47 4.31
C SER A 155 14.15 9.37 3.30
N ASP A 156 13.75 10.64 3.15
CA ASP A 156 14.42 11.60 2.26
C ASP A 156 15.90 11.82 2.67
N ASN A 157 16.17 12.02 3.95
CA ASN A 157 17.53 12.21 4.43
C ASN A 157 18.41 10.99 4.20
N THR A 158 17.87 9.78 4.38
CA THR A 158 18.60 8.52 4.14
C THR A 158 18.84 8.32 2.65
N ALA A 159 17.84 8.58 1.79
CA ALA A 159 18.01 8.55 0.34
C ALA A 159 19.12 9.50 -0.14
N ARG A 160 19.15 10.72 0.41
CA ARG A 160 20.21 11.71 0.10
C ARG A 160 21.58 11.22 0.54
N ARG A 161 21.72 10.73 1.76
CA ARG A 161 23.01 10.20 2.25
C ARG A 161 23.51 9.05 1.38
N ALA A 162 22.63 8.13 0.99
CA ALA A 162 23.00 7.02 0.11
C ALA A 162 23.52 7.47 -1.26
N LEU A 163 23.11 8.67 -1.72
CA LEU A 163 23.58 9.30 -2.95
C LEU A 163 24.73 10.30 -2.73
N GLY A 164 25.28 10.41 -1.52
CA GLY A 164 26.32 11.40 -1.21
C GLY A 164 25.82 12.86 -1.18
N LEU A 165 24.52 13.07 -1.12
CA LEU A 165 23.89 14.38 -1.10
C LEU A 165 23.69 14.87 0.34
N LYS A 166 23.80 16.20 0.55
CA LYS A 166 23.52 16.79 1.86
C LYS A 166 22.02 16.76 2.20
N PRO A 167 21.65 16.50 3.47
CA PRO A 167 20.31 16.70 3.98
C PRO A 167 19.80 18.11 3.72
N ARG A 168 18.49 18.29 3.58
CA ARG A 168 17.84 19.59 3.39
C ARG A 168 16.78 19.85 4.46
N MET A 169 16.41 21.10 4.67
CA MET A 169 15.26 21.43 5.52
C MET A 169 13.95 20.94 4.92
N LEU A 170 13.80 21.11 3.61
CA LEU A 170 12.67 20.55 2.85
C LEU A 170 12.92 19.08 2.56
N PHE A 171 11.93 18.23 2.84
CA PHE A 171 11.96 16.81 2.54
C PHE A 171 10.90 16.45 1.49
N LEU A 172 11.15 15.39 0.74
CA LEU A 172 10.23 14.88 -0.27
C LEU A 172 9.02 14.20 0.40
N ARG A 173 7.88 14.36 -0.24
CA ARG A 173 6.65 13.65 0.10
C ARG A 173 5.97 13.21 -1.18
N PRO A 174 6.06 11.91 -1.51
CA PRO A 174 5.35 11.32 -2.61
C PRO A 174 3.83 11.44 -2.46
N GLN A 175 3.13 11.48 -3.59
CA GLN A 175 1.67 11.43 -3.61
C GLN A 175 1.20 10.12 -2.98
N HIS A 176 0.24 10.19 -2.05
CA HIS A 176 -0.36 9.00 -1.45
C HIS A 176 -1.34 8.35 -2.43
N VAL A 177 -0.86 7.32 -3.11
CA VAL A 177 -1.55 6.55 -4.16
C VAL A 177 -0.76 5.26 -4.36
N CYS A 178 -1.18 4.35 -5.25
CA CYS A 178 -0.30 3.24 -5.63
C CYS A 178 1.03 3.77 -6.16
N THR A 179 2.11 3.13 -5.76
CA THR A 179 3.47 3.65 -6.02
C THR A 179 4.20 2.80 -7.05
N PRO A 180 4.72 3.44 -8.12
CA PRO A 180 5.55 2.76 -9.11
C PRO A 180 6.94 2.48 -8.54
N MET A 181 7.37 1.23 -8.61
CA MET A 181 8.63 0.74 -8.06
C MET A 181 9.46 0.04 -9.14
N LEU A 182 10.78 0.24 -9.09
CA LEU A 182 11.77 -0.46 -9.92
C LEU A 182 12.57 -1.41 -9.04
N LYS A 183 12.39 -2.72 -9.24
CA LYS A 183 13.00 -3.77 -8.39
C LYS A 183 14.52 -3.68 -8.33
N SER A 184 15.17 -3.41 -9.46
CA SER A 184 16.63 -3.29 -9.54
C SER A 184 17.17 -2.10 -8.73
N GLU A 185 16.50 -0.94 -8.79
CA GLU A 185 16.88 0.25 -8.03
C GLU A 185 16.74 0.04 -6.52
N ILE A 186 15.67 -0.64 -6.12
CA ILE A 186 15.41 -0.98 -4.72
C ILE A 186 16.48 -1.96 -4.21
N LYS A 187 16.76 -3.03 -4.98
CA LYS A 187 17.82 -4.00 -4.63
C LYS A 187 19.18 -3.34 -4.52
N ALA A 188 19.53 -2.43 -5.42
CA ALA A 188 20.79 -1.70 -5.38
C ALA A 188 20.91 -0.83 -4.10
N LEU A 189 19.86 -0.10 -3.74
CA LEU A 189 19.86 0.67 -2.51
C LEU A 189 19.89 -0.23 -1.27
N TYR A 190 19.10 -1.31 -1.27
CA TYR A 190 19.08 -2.26 -0.14
C TYR A 190 20.44 -2.94 0.06
N ALA A 191 21.15 -3.29 -1.00
CA ALA A 191 22.50 -3.84 -0.94
C ALA A 191 23.51 -2.82 -0.32
N GLN A 192 23.28 -1.53 -0.51
CA GLN A 192 24.15 -0.47 0.02
C GLN A 192 23.89 -0.15 1.49
N ILE A 193 22.61 -0.10 1.92
CA ILE A 193 22.22 0.40 3.25
C ILE A 193 21.24 -0.54 3.99
N GLY A 194 21.20 -1.83 3.64
CA GLY A 194 20.26 -2.79 4.21
C GLY A 194 20.33 -2.87 5.74
N ASP A 195 21.53 -2.79 6.33
CA ASP A 195 21.71 -2.79 7.79
C ASP A 195 21.06 -1.56 8.45
N GLU A 196 21.16 -0.38 7.82
CA GLU A 196 20.49 0.84 8.31
C GLU A 196 18.96 0.69 8.20
N ILE A 197 18.47 0.12 7.10
CA ILE A 197 17.05 -0.17 6.92
C ILE A 197 16.55 -1.09 8.03
N VAL A 198 17.17 -2.25 8.20
CA VAL A 198 16.81 -3.24 9.22
C VAL A 198 16.90 -2.65 10.63
N GLY A 199 17.99 -1.93 10.93
CA GLY A 199 18.19 -1.28 12.22
C GLY A 199 17.18 -0.19 12.58
N SER A 200 16.49 0.36 11.58
CA SER A 200 15.42 1.35 11.79
C SER A 200 14.06 0.73 12.10
N MET A 201 13.88 -0.59 11.86
CA MET A 201 12.57 -1.24 11.94
C MET A 201 12.20 -1.59 13.38
N THR A 202 10.90 -1.59 13.64
CA THR A 202 10.30 -1.95 14.95
C THR A 202 9.03 -2.74 14.74
N THR A 203 8.66 -3.59 15.69
CA THR A 203 7.46 -4.45 15.64
C THR A 203 6.17 -3.64 15.43
N THR A 204 6.07 -2.48 16.06
CA THR A 204 4.99 -1.51 15.86
C THR A 204 5.56 -0.22 15.29
N ARG A 205 4.71 0.60 14.65
CA ARG A 205 5.16 1.84 13.97
C ARG A 205 5.82 2.83 14.92
N SER A 206 6.99 3.30 14.55
CA SER A 206 7.81 4.29 15.28
C SER A 206 8.23 5.44 14.37
N ALA A 207 8.42 6.62 14.96
CA ALA A 207 8.94 7.79 14.26
C ALA A 207 10.39 7.62 13.73
N LYS A 208 11.10 6.60 14.19
CA LYS A 208 12.47 6.26 13.74
C LYS A 208 12.48 5.41 12.47
N ASN A 209 11.35 4.81 12.12
CA ASN A 209 11.30 3.92 10.96
C ASN A 209 11.62 4.66 9.66
N LEU A 210 12.09 3.90 8.70
CA LEU A 210 12.06 4.19 7.27
C LEU A 210 10.83 3.50 6.67
N ASN A 211 10.36 3.96 5.51
CA ASN A 211 9.25 3.34 4.79
C ASN A 211 9.50 3.37 3.28
N GLN A 212 8.58 2.87 2.47
CA GLN A 212 8.67 2.84 1.01
C GLN A 212 9.09 4.18 0.37
N TYR A 213 8.87 5.30 1.04
CA TYR A 213 9.26 6.61 0.51
C TYR A 213 10.77 6.77 0.40
N LEU A 214 11.56 6.02 1.19
CA LEU A 214 13.00 5.92 0.97
C LEU A 214 13.34 5.51 -0.48
N TYR A 215 12.67 4.48 -0.99
CA TYR A 215 12.89 4.01 -2.35
C TYR A 215 12.42 5.01 -3.40
N LEU A 216 11.25 5.62 -3.18
CA LEU A 216 10.69 6.63 -4.07
C LEU A 216 11.57 7.90 -4.13
N ASP A 217 12.05 8.36 -2.97
CA ASP A 217 12.93 9.53 -2.88
C ASP A 217 14.28 9.25 -3.55
N TYR A 218 14.85 8.06 -3.32
CA TYR A 218 16.08 7.62 -3.97
C TYR A 218 15.93 7.56 -5.48
N MET A 219 14.87 6.92 -5.98
CA MET A 219 14.58 6.84 -7.42
C MET A 219 14.34 8.23 -8.03
N TYR A 220 13.61 9.10 -7.33
CA TYR A 220 13.37 10.47 -7.79
C TYR A 220 14.68 11.27 -7.90
N LEU A 221 15.53 11.20 -6.90
CA LEU A 221 16.83 11.88 -6.89
C LEU A 221 17.78 11.35 -7.98
N LYS A 222 17.62 10.11 -8.41
CA LYS A 222 18.32 9.49 -9.55
C LYS A 222 17.68 9.79 -10.92
N GLY A 223 16.57 10.55 -10.98
CA GLY A 223 15.85 10.82 -12.22
C GLY A 223 15.04 9.62 -12.76
N LYS A 224 14.77 8.61 -11.91
CA LYS A 224 13.97 7.43 -12.23
C LYS A 224 12.47 7.60 -11.96
N ILE A 225 12.04 8.77 -11.52
CA ILE A 225 10.64 9.16 -11.37
C ILE A 225 10.37 10.44 -12.14
N LEU A 226 9.34 10.42 -12.97
CA LEU A 226 8.73 11.58 -13.61
C LEU A 226 7.76 12.21 -12.59
N ASN A 227 8.02 13.49 -12.25
CA ASN A 227 7.18 14.19 -11.29
C ASN A 227 5.88 14.67 -11.94
N GLU A 228 4.95 13.75 -12.07
CA GLU A 228 3.60 14.01 -12.56
C GLU A 228 2.58 13.36 -11.64
N ARG A 229 1.46 14.06 -11.39
CA ARG A 229 0.44 13.55 -10.49
C ARG A 229 -0.41 12.48 -11.16
N LEU A 230 -0.54 11.33 -10.52
CA LEU A 230 -1.53 10.32 -10.90
C LEU A 230 -2.95 10.83 -10.67
N SER A 231 -3.86 10.45 -11.57
CA SER A 231 -5.28 10.78 -11.47
C SER A 231 -5.93 10.05 -10.30
N LYS A 232 -6.07 10.74 -9.16
CA LYS A 232 -6.55 10.17 -7.91
C LYS A 232 -7.53 11.08 -7.18
N LYS A 233 -8.63 10.47 -6.68
CA LYS A 233 -9.48 11.05 -5.64
C LYS A 233 -9.12 10.42 -4.29
N HIS A 234 -8.81 11.23 -3.30
CA HIS A 234 -8.60 10.79 -1.92
C HIS A 234 -9.69 11.38 -1.03
N PHE A 235 -10.28 10.59 -0.16
CA PHE A 235 -11.21 11.05 0.85
C PHE A 235 -11.13 10.20 2.12
N SER A 236 -11.48 10.81 3.24
CA SER A 236 -11.61 10.12 4.52
C SER A 236 -13.06 9.70 4.71
N VAL A 237 -13.29 8.40 4.93
CA VAL A 237 -14.63 7.78 4.93
C VAL A 237 -15.57 8.40 5.96
N GLY A 238 -15.08 8.79 7.13
CA GLY A 238 -15.88 9.40 8.21
C GLY A 238 -16.14 10.91 8.05
N VAL A 239 -15.49 11.57 7.06
CA VAL A 239 -15.55 13.03 6.90
C VAL A 239 -16.53 13.44 5.78
N VAL A 240 -16.64 12.63 4.75
CA VAL A 240 -17.55 12.90 3.63
C VAL A 240 -18.96 12.38 3.90
N SER A 241 -19.99 13.03 3.33
CA SER A 241 -21.36 12.49 3.39
C SER A 241 -21.48 11.19 2.60
N THR A 242 -22.43 10.35 2.99
CA THR A 242 -22.72 9.07 2.32
C THR A 242 -23.05 9.25 0.84
N SER A 243 -23.75 10.33 0.47
CA SER A 243 -24.05 10.66 -0.94
C SER A 243 -22.79 10.97 -1.75
N LYS A 244 -21.84 11.73 -1.18
CA LYS A 244 -20.55 12.00 -1.83
C LYS A 244 -19.69 10.73 -1.92
N LEU A 245 -19.68 9.90 -0.89
CA LEU A 245 -19.00 8.62 -0.89
C LEU A 245 -19.48 7.75 -2.05
N ARG A 246 -20.81 7.57 -2.18
CA ARG A 246 -21.44 6.86 -3.32
C ARG A 246 -20.99 7.47 -4.66
N SER A 247 -21.10 8.78 -4.81
CA SER A 247 -20.71 9.46 -6.05
C SER A 247 -19.24 9.23 -6.43
N PHE A 248 -18.32 9.21 -5.45
CA PHE A 248 -16.89 8.98 -5.73
C PHE A 248 -16.59 7.58 -6.23
N ILE A 249 -17.41 6.59 -5.85
CA ILE A 249 -17.23 5.18 -6.22
C ILE A 249 -18.06 4.82 -7.46
N GLU A 250 -19.34 5.19 -7.49
CA GLU A 250 -20.28 4.80 -8.56
C GLU A 250 -20.10 5.66 -9.83
N GLN A 251 -19.65 6.91 -9.68
CA GLN A 251 -19.42 7.86 -10.78
C GLN A 251 -18.01 8.48 -10.68
N PRO A 252 -16.95 7.69 -10.73
CA PRO A 252 -15.60 8.17 -10.47
C PRO A 252 -15.15 9.18 -11.55
N THR A 253 -14.65 10.33 -11.11
CA THR A 253 -14.06 11.34 -11.99
C THR A 253 -12.55 11.11 -12.19
N HIS A 254 -11.93 10.31 -11.33
CA HIS A 254 -10.51 9.99 -11.35
C HIS A 254 -10.31 8.49 -11.60
N LYS A 255 -9.11 8.12 -12.10
CA LYS A 255 -8.78 6.72 -12.38
C LYS A 255 -8.66 5.88 -11.10
N LEU A 256 -8.08 6.47 -10.07
CA LEU A 256 -7.85 5.84 -8.78
C LEU A 256 -8.66 6.55 -7.69
N VAL A 257 -9.20 5.77 -6.75
CA VAL A 257 -9.90 6.27 -5.57
C VAL A 257 -9.24 5.69 -4.33
N CYS A 258 -8.85 6.55 -3.39
CA CYS A 258 -8.31 6.14 -2.10
C CYS A 258 -9.35 6.42 -1.00
N VAL A 259 -9.75 5.38 -0.29
CA VAL A 259 -10.77 5.38 0.77
C VAL A 259 -10.06 5.29 2.12
N ASN A 260 -9.64 6.44 2.65
CA ASN A 260 -8.86 6.49 3.88
C ASN A 260 -9.72 6.28 5.11
N ASP A 261 -9.34 5.32 5.97
CA ASP A 261 -10.01 5.07 7.24
C ASP A 261 -9.66 6.14 8.30
N VAL A 262 -10.59 6.38 9.21
CA VAL A 262 -10.45 7.29 10.34
C VAL A 262 -11.04 6.66 11.60
N GLN A 263 -10.78 7.23 12.77
CA GLN A 263 -11.40 6.75 14.00
C GLN A 263 -12.93 6.97 13.94
N LEU A 264 -13.69 5.89 14.15
CA LEU A 264 -15.14 5.84 14.08
C LEU A 264 -15.70 5.11 15.31
N SER A 265 -16.97 5.38 15.66
CA SER A 265 -17.74 4.48 16.51
C SER A 265 -18.13 3.22 15.73
N GLU A 266 -18.41 2.13 16.43
CA GLU A 266 -18.84 0.87 15.80
C GLU A 266 -20.10 1.05 14.93
N GLU A 267 -21.12 1.74 15.46
CA GLU A 267 -22.35 2.04 14.73
C GLU A 267 -22.06 2.80 13.41
N ARG A 268 -21.19 3.81 13.45
CA ARG A 268 -20.84 4.59 12.27
C ARG A 268 -19.99 3.80 11.29
N TYR A 269 -19.15 2.91 11.76
CA TYR A 269 -18.39 1.98 10.93
C TYR A 269 -19.33 1.05 10.15
N GLU A 270 -20.27 0.38 10.82
CA GLU A 270 -21.20 -0.54 10.15
C GLU A 270 -22.09 0.18 9.13
N GLU A 271 -22.58 1.38 9.45
CA GLU A 271 -23.33 2.20 8.48
C GLU A 271 -22.48 2.50 7.23
N LEU A 272 -21.27 3.01 7.41
CA LEU A 272 -20.39 3.39 6.30
C LEU A 272 -19.88 2.17 5.53
N ARG A 273 -19.64 1.05 6.20
CA ARG A 273 -19.28 -0.22 5.59
C ARG A 273 -20.37 -0.71 4.65
N SER A 274 -21.61 -0.69 5.11
CA SER A 274 -22.76 -1.05 4.25
C SER A 274 -22.83 -0.17 3.00
N VAL A 275 -22.69 1.15 3.16
CA VAL A 275 -22.68 2.11 2.04
C VAL A 275 -21.53 1.87 1.08
N LEU A 276 -20.32 1.57 1.60
CA LEU A 276 -19.15 1.26 0.77
C LEU A 276 -19.36 0.00 -0.06
N LEU A 277 -19.78 -1.08 0.59
CA LEU A 277 -19.99 -2.37 -0.07
C LEU A 277 -21.07 -2.27 -1.16
N ASP A 278 -22.19 -1.61 -0.87
CA ASP A 278 -23.24 -1.33 -1.86
C ASP A 278 -22.71 -0.54 -3.07
N SER A 279 -21.93 0.50 -2.81
CA SER A 279 -21.40 1.36 -3.87
C SER A 279 -20.39 0.62 -4.74
N PHE A 280 -19.50 -0.15 -4.14
CA PHE A 280 -18.55 -0.97 -4.88
C PHE A 280 -19.24 -2.10 -5.67
N GLU A 281 -20.27 -2.75 -5.10
CA GLU A 281 -21.03 -3.79 -5.83
C GLU A 281 -21.72 -3.21 -7.06
N ARG A 282 -22.24 -1.99 -7.00
CA ARG A 282 -22.82 -1.31 -8.17
C ARG A 282 -21.77 -0.91 -9.21
N ALA A 283 -20.60 -0.44 -8.77
CA ALA A 283 -19.52 -0.02 -9.67
C ALA A 283 -18.79 -1.20 -10.33
N LEU A 284 -18.68 -2.32 -9.61
CA LEU A 284 -17.92 -3.50 -9.96
C LEU A 284 -18.72 -4.79 -9.65
N PRO A 285 -19.86 -5.03 -10.33
CA PRO A 285 -20.77 -6.12 -10.00
C PRO A 285 -20.26 -7.52 -10.40
N ASN A 286 -19.39 -7.58 -11.40
CA ASN A 286 -18.91 -8.84 -11.94
C ASN A 286 -17.74 -9.38 -11.11
N LYS A 287 -17.82 -10.66 -10.73
CA LYS A 287 -16.69 -11.36 -10.12
C LYS A 287 -15.49 -11.33 -11.06
N SER A 288 -14.32 -11.23 -10.47
CA SER A 288 -13.05 -11.29 -11.18
C SER A 288 -12.50 -12.73 -11.21
N LYS A 289 -11.57 -13.02 -12.12
CA LYS A 289 -10.79 -14.28 -12.13
C LYS A 289 -10.07 -14.57 -10.81
N TYR A 290 -9.82 -13.51 -10.04
CA TYR A 290 -9.16 -13.60 -8.73
C TYR A 290 -10.07 -14.11 -7.61
N GLU A 291 -11.37 -14.30 -7.88
CA GLU A 291 -12.35 -14.82 -6.93
C GLU A 291 -12.68 -16.28 -7.27
N THR A 292 -12.71 -17.16 -6.26
CA THR A 292 -13.20 -18.53 -6.44
C THR A 292 -14.70 -18.53 -6.70
N ASN A 293 -15.16 -19.46 -7.52
CA ASN A 293 -16.57 -19.81 -7.55
C ASN A 293 -16.83 -20.70 -6.32
N LEU A 294 -17.11 -20.09 -5.17
CA LEU A 294 -17.68 -20.84 -4.06
C LEU A 294 -19.05 -21.34 -4.53
N LEU A 295 -19.15 -22.66 -4.75
CA LEU A 295 -20.40 -23.36 -5.01
C LEU A 295 -21.29 -23.34 -3.77
#